data_3c5c859d35047a3de4da56f18e801d75
#
_entry.id   3c5c859d35047a3de4da56f18e801d75
#
_cell.length_a   1.000
_cell.length_b   1.000
_cell.length_c   1.000
_cell.angle_alpha   90.00
_cell.angle_beta   90.00
_cell.angle_gamma   90.00
#
_symmetry.space_group_name_H-M   'P 1'
#
loop_
_entity.id
_entity.type
_entity.pdbx_description
1 polymer ?
#
loop_
_entity_poly.entity_id
_entity_poly.type
_entity_poly.pdbx_seq_one_letter_code
_entity_poly.pdbx_strand_id
1 'polypeptide(L)'
;MKVLKFGGTSVGSVSSILSLRNIVEKEAKRQPVIVVVSALGGVTDHLIATSQFALKGDECWREEYDKMVDRHHKMIDTIITDPYDREQLFKTVDTLFEQLHSIYYGVYLIHDLSQKTQDTIVSYGERLSSRSEEHTSELQSPLII
;
A
#
# COMPACT_ATOMS: atom_id res chain seq x y z
N MET A 1 15.74 14.99 -15.56
CA MET A 1 15.11 14.03 -14.63
C MET A 1 14.30 14.81 -13.60
N LYS A 2 13.12 14.35 -13.29
CA LYS A 2 12.21 15.02 -12.34
C LYS A 2 11.75 14.05 -11.26
N VAL A 3 11.70 14.52 -10.02
CA VAL A 3 11.17 13.75 -8.89
C VAL A 3 9.78 14.28 -8.55
N LEU A 4 8.79 13.39 -8.55
CA LEU A 4 7.41 13.70 -8.18
C LEU A 4 7.08 12.97 -6.88
N LYS A 5 6.70 13.72 -5.85
CA LYS A 5 6.29 13.17 -4.56
C LYS A 5 4.80 13.36 -4.35
N PHE A 6 4.12 12.28 -4.00
CA PHE A 6 2.68 12.29 -3.72
C PHE A 6 2.45 11.81 -2.27
N GLY A 7 1.83 12.68 -1.47
CA GLY A 7 1.47 12.36 -0.10
C GLY A 7 0.24 11.49 0.04
N GLY A 8 -0.12 11.12 1.28
CA GLY A 8 -1.22 10.20 1.57
C GLY A 8 -2.59 10.65 1.04
N THR A 9 -2.88 11.94 0.99
CA THR A 9 -4.11 12.48 0.41
C THR A 9 -4.16 12.33 -1.11
N SER A 10 -3.00 12.40 -1.77
CA SER A 10 -2.88 12.20 -3.22
C SER A 10 -3.03 10.74 -3.65
N VAL A 11 -2.94 9.80 -2.72
CA VAL A 11 -3.12 8.36 -2.94
C VAL A 11 -4.24 7.80 -2.06
N GLY A 12 -5.13 8.66 -1.57
CA GLY A 12 -6.17 8.29 -0.60
C GLY A 12 -7.45 7.71 -1.22
N SER A 13 -7.64 7.86 -2.52
CA SER A 13 -8.85 7.42 -3.22
C SER A 13 -8.55 6.99 -4.65
N VAL A 14 -9.49 6.29 -5.29
CA VAL A 14 -9.40 5.90 -6.70
C VAL A 14 -9.22 7.12 -7.59
N SER A 15 -10.01 8.17 -7.39
CA SER A 15 -9.91 9.40 -8.20
C SER A 15 -8.56 10.09 -8.05
N SER A 16 -8.01 10.13 -6.83
CA SER A 16 -6.68 10.69 -6.58
C SER A 16 -5.58 9.89 -7.27
N ILE A 17 -5.66 8.57 -7.26
CA ILE A 17 -4.70 7.69 -7.93
C ILE A 17 -4.76 7.86 -9.45
N LEU A 18 -5.96 7.96 -10.02
CA LEU A 18 -6.11 8.21 -11.46
C LEU A 18 -5.55 9.58 -11.87
N SER A 19 -5.73 10.61 -11.03
CA SER A 19 -5.13 11.93 -11.23
C SER A 19 -3.59 11.87 -11.18
N LEU A 20 -3.04 11.13 -10.23
CA LEU A 20 -1.60 10.88 -10.11
C LEU A 20 -1.07 10.22 -11.38
N ARG A 21 -1.74 9.17 -11.84
CA ARG A 21 -1.37 8.48 -13.09
C ARG A 21 -1.27 9.48 -14.26
N ASN A 22 -2.28 10.31 -14.44
CA ASN A 22 -2.29 11.29 -15.52
C ASN A 22 -1.12 12.27 -15.44
N ILE A 23 -0.78 12.74 -14.23
CA ILE A 23 0.36 13.63 -14.00
C ILE A 23 1.67 12.93 -14.36
N VAL A 24 1.87 11.71 -13.86
CA VAL A 24 3.09 10.92 -14.11
C VAL A 24 3.26 10.63 -15.60
N GLU A 25 2.22 10.18 -16.27
CA GLU A 25 2.25 9.89 -17.71
C GLU A 25 2.59 11.11 -18.54
N LYS A 26 2.02 12.27 -18.20
CA LYS A 26 2.31 13.54 -18.88
C LYS A 26 3.77 13.96 -18.73
N GLU A 27 4.31 13.87 -17.52
CA GLU A 27 5.70 14.25 -17.27
C GLU A 27 6.69 13.25 -17.86
N ALA A 28 6.40 11.95 -17.78
CA ALA A 28 7.27 10.90 -18.29
C ALA A 28 7.45 10.95 -19.82
N LYS A 29 6.48 11.51 -20.55
CA LYS A 29 6.62 11.79 -21.99
C LYS A 29 7.65 12.88 -22.30
N ARG A 30 7.98 13.72 -21.33
CA ARG A 30 8.89 14.86 -21.50
C ARG A 30 10.29 14.58 -21.01
N GLN A 31 10.43 13.80 -19.94
CA GLN A 31 11.72 13.52 -19.29
C GLN A 31 11.61 12.30 -18.36
N PRO A 32 12.74 11.68 -18.02
CA PRO A 32 12.75 10.63 -17.00
C PRO A 32 12.19 11.13 -15.66
N VAL A 33 11.33 10.33 -15.02
CA VAL A 33 10.63 10.69 -13.79
C VAL A 33 10.88 9.62 -12.72
N ILE A 34 11.15 10.08 -11.50
CA ILE A 34 11.12 9.26 -10.29
C ILE A 34 9.86 9.63 -9.53
N VAL A 35 9.04 8.62 -9.21
CA VAL A 35 7.80 8.82 -8.47
C VAL A 35 7.98 8.28 -7.05
N VAL A 36 7.70 9.11 -6.06
CA VAL A 36 7.72 8.74 -4.64
C VAL A 36 6.31 8.82 -4.11
N VAL A 37 5.80 7.74 -3.54
CA VAL A 37 4.44 7.67 -3.01
C VAL A 37 4.44 7.34 -1.52
N SER A 38 3.46 7.88 -0.81
CA SER A 38 3.15 7.48 0.58
C SER A 38 2.15 6.33 0.60
N ALA A 39 1.90 5.77 1.79
CA ALA A 39 0.78 4.87 2.02
C ALA A 39 -0.54 5.54 1.62
N LEU A 40 -1.54 4.75 1.30
CA LEU A 40 -2.90 5.24 1.07
C LEU A 40 -3.39 6.01 2.30
N GLY A 41 -4.19 7.05 2.06
CA GLY A 41 -4.68 7.91 3.14
C GLY A 41 -5.36 7.12 4.26
N GLY A 42 -4.89 7.31 5.50
CA GLY A 42 -5.38 6.63 6.69
C GLY A 42 -4.81 5.22 6.92
N VAL A 43 -4.09 4.62 5.97
CA VAL A 43 -3.53 3.26 6.12
C VAL A 43 -2.45 3.22 7.19
N THR A 44 -1.57 4.21 7.27
CA THR A 44 -0.53 4.25 8.31
C THR A 44 -1.14 4.20 9.71
N ASP A 45 -2.15 5.03 9.98
CA ASP A 45 -2.84 5.04 11.27
C ASP A 45 -3.55 3.70 11.54
N HIS A 46 -4.15 3.10 10.51
CA HIS A 46 -4.82 1.81 10.61
C HIS A 46 -3.81 0.69 10.92
N LEU A 47 -2.63 0.69 10.29
CA LEU A 47 -1.55 -0.25 10.57
C LEU A 47 -1.09 -0.16 12.04
N ILE A 48 -0.90 1.04 12.54
CA ILE A 48 -0.50 1.30 13.94
C ILE A 48 -1.59 0.85 14.91
N ALA A 49 -2.84 1.23 14.67
CA ALA A 49 -3.96 0.83 15.52
C ALA A 49 -4.11 -0.69 15.59
N THR A 50 -3.99 -1.39 14.46
CA THR A 50 -4.04 -2.85 14.41
C THR A 50 -2.90 -3.48 15.21
N SER A 51 -1.69 -2.92 15.16
CA SER A 51 -0.55 -3.38 15.96
C SER A 51 -0.81 -3.25 17.46
N GLN A 52 -1.53 -2.21 17.88
CA GLN A 52 -1.88 -2.02 19.29
C GLN A 52 -2.92 -3.05 19.77
N PHE A 53 -3.91 -3.41 18.95
CA PHE A 53 -4.82 -4.51 19.26
C PHE A 53 -4.07 -5.83 19.41
N ALA A 54 -3.17 -6.15 18.50
CA ALA A 54 -2.36 -7.34 18.58
C ALA A 54 -1.49 -7.36 19.85
N LEU A 55 -0.84 -6.24 20.17
CA LEU A 55 0.01 -6.10 21.37
C LEU A 55 -0.77 -6.40 22.66
N LYS A 56 -2.03 -5.96 22.73
CA LYS A 56 -2.90 -6.18 23.89
C LYS A 56 -3.50 -7.60 23.94
N GLY A 57 -3.24 -8.44 22.94
CA GLY A 57 -3.89 -9.73 22.82
C GLY A 57 -5.37 -9.67 22.46
N ASP A 58 -5.79 -8.57 21.83
CA ASP A 58 -7.16 -8.36 21.39
C ASP A 58 -7.35 -8.92 19.98
N GLU A 59 -8.25 -9.87 19.83
CA GLU A 59 -8.52 -10.52 18.53
C GLU A 59 -9.12 -9.59 17.48
N CYS A 60 -9.56 -8.39 17.84
CA CYS A 60 -10.02 -7.37 16.89
C CYS A 60 -8.95 -7.00 15.85
N TRP A 61 -7.67 -7.29 16.11
CA TRP A 61 -6.63 -7.07 15.11
C TRP A 61 -6.91 -7.81 13.80
N ARG A 62 -7.56 -8.98 13.86
CA ARG A 62 -7.90 -9.77 12.65
C ARG A 62 -8.94 -9.06 11.80
N GLU A 63 -9.95 -8.51 12.44
CA GLU A 63 -11.00 -7.75 11.76
C GLU A 63 -10.45 -6.47 11.12
N GLU A 64 -9.61 -5.76 11.85
CA GLU A 64 -8.95 -4.55 11.35
C GLU A 64 -7.99 -4.86 10.18
N TYR A 65 -7.27 -5.98 10.27
CA TYR A 65 -6.45 -6.48 9.18
C TYR A 65 -7.29 -6.79 7.93
N ASP A 66 -8.39 -7.50 8.08
CA ASP A 66 -9.28 -7.85 6.97
C ASP A 66 -9.86 -6.60 6.30
N LYS A 67 -10.17 -5.56 7.05
CA LYS A 67 -10.61 -4.26 6.49
C LYS A 67 -9.56 -3.63 5.60
N MET A 68 -8.28 -3.71 5.98
CA MET A 68 -7.18 -3.20 5.14
C MET A 68 -7.03 -4.00 3.85
N VAL A 69 -7.11 -5.33 3.93
CA VAL A 69 -7.07 -6.21 2.77
C VAL A 69 -8.21 -5.88 1.80
N ASP A 70 -9.43 -5.80 2.30
CA ASP A 70 -10.61 -5.48 1.51
C ASP A 70 -10.50 -4.11 0.82
N ARG A 71 -10.02 -3.11 1.51
CA ARG A 71 -9.82 -1.77 0.95
C ARG A 71 -8.87 -1.79 -0.24
N HIS A 72 -7.75 -2.49 -0.11
CA HIS A 72 -6.76 -2.60 -1.19
C HIS A 72 -7.29 -3.44 -2.35
N HIS A 73 -7.96 -4.55 -2.08
CA HIS A 73 -8.58 -5.39 -3.12
C HIS A 73 -9.63 -4.64 -3.92
N LYS A 74 -10.52 -3.90 -3.27
CA LYS A 74 -11.54 -3.08 -3.94
C LYS A 74 -10.92 -2.00 -4.81
N MET A 75 -9.85 -1.36 -4.33
CA MET A 75 -9.13 -0.35 -5.10
C MET A 75 -8.50 -0.96 -6.36
N ILE A 76 -7.80 -2.07 -6.23
CA ILE A 76 -7.19 -2.78 -7.35
C ILE A 76 -8.25 -3.20 -8.37
N ASP A 77 -9.34 -3.78 -7.91
CA ASP A 77 -10.44 -4.23 -8.76
C ASP A 77 -11.07 -3.09 -9.56
N THR A 78 -11.13 -1.90 -8.97
CA THR A 78 -11.69 -0.71 -9.62
C THR A 78 -10.72 -0.07 -10.61
N ILE A 79 -9.43 -0.03 -10.31
CA ILE A 79 -8.41 0.71 -11.07
C ILE A 79 -7.84 -0.14 -12.20
N ILE A 80 -7.56 -1.41 -11.95
CA ILE A 80 -6.91 -2.31 -12.90
C ILE A 80 -7.98 -3.07 -13.69
N THR A 81 -8.09 -2.77 -14.97
CA THR A 81 -9.13 -3.35 -15.85
C THR A 81 -8.66 -4.61 -16.58
N ASP A 82 -7.37 -4.75 -16.86
CA ASP A 82 -6.81 -5.93 -17.49
C ASP A 82 -6.83 -7.12 -16.53
N PRO A 83 -7.48 -8.26 -16.87
CA PRO A 83 -7.59 -9.39 -15.93
C PRO A 83 -6.26 -10.03 -15.57
N TYR A 84 -5.29 -10.06 -16.48
CA TYR A 84 -3.96 -10.62 -16.22
C TYR A 84 -3.17 -9.73 -15.24
N ASP A 85 -3.11 -8.44 -15.50
CA ASP A 85 -2.42 -7.48 -14.64
C ASP A 85 -3.05 -7.43 -13.24
N ARG A 86 -4.38 -7.48 -13.19
CA ARG A 86 -5.13 -7.54 -11.93
C ARG A 86 -4.74 -8.78 -11.11
N GLU A 87 -4.69 -9.95 -11.74
CA GLU A 87 -4.31 -11.19 -11.06
C GLU A 87 -2.88 -11.13 -10.54
N GLN A 88 -1.94 -10.62 -11.33
CA GLN A 88 -0.54 -10.49 -10.93
C GLN A 88 -0.39 -9.52 -9.74
N LEU A 89 -1.10 -8.41 -9.78
CA LEU A 89 -1.08 -7.44 -8.68
C LEU A 89 -1.71 -8.01 -7.40
N PHE A 90 -2.82 -8.74 -7.50
CA PHE A 90 -3.41 -9.41 -6.35
C PHE A 90 -2.44 -10.39 -5.70
N LYS A 91 -1.71 -11.18 -6.48
CA LYS A 91 -0.69 -12.11 -5.96
C LYS A 91 0.41 -11.36 -5.20
N THR A 92 0.90 -10.26 -5.74
CA THR A 92 1.94 -9.45 -5.11
C THR A 92 1.45 -8.81 -3.81
N VAL A 93 0.28 -8.22 -3.84
CA VAL A 93 -0.34 -7.55 -2.68
C VAL A 93 -0.69 -8.57 -1.59
N ASP A 94 -1.25 -9.71 -1.98
CA ASP A 94 -1.60 -10.78 -1.02
C ASP A 94 -0.35 -11.36 -0.34
N THR A 95 0.77 -11.48 -1.05
CA THR A 95 2.04 -11.88 -0.45
C THR A 95 2.49 -10.88 0.63
N LEU A 96 2.39 -9.58 0.36
CA LEU A 96 2.71 -8.55 1.35
C LEU A 96 1.77 -8.64 2.56
N PHE A 97 0.48 -8.82 2.34
CA PHE A 97 -0.49 -8.97 3.42
C PHE A 97 -0.28 -10.24 4.24
N GLU A 98 0.10 -11.35 3.63
CA GLU A 98 0.45 -12.58 4.35
C GLU A 98 1.65 -12.37 5.28
N GLN A 99 2.68 -11.68 4.81
CA GLN A 99 3.83 -11.31 5.63
C GLN A 99 3.41 -10.43 6.81
N LEU A 100 2.60 -9.42 6.55
CA LEU A 100 2.06 -8.53 7.58
C LEU A 100 1.21 -9.29 8.61
N HIS A 101 0.36 -10.19 8.15
CA HIS A 101 -0.43 -11.06 9.02
C HIS A 101 0.46 -11.86 9.97
N SER A 102 1.55 -12.43 9.46
CA SER A 102 2.50 -13.19 10.29
C SER A 102 3.15 -12.32 11.36
N ILE A 103 3.46 -11.06 11.04
CA ILE A 103 4.03 -10.12 12.02
C ILE A 103 3.00 -9.79 13.11
N TYR A 104 1.76 -9.46 12.75
CA TYR A 104 0.69 -9.18 13.70
C TYR A 104 0.42 -10.40 14.60
N TYR A 105 0.37 -11.58 14.00
CA TYR A 105 0.16 -12.82 14.75
C TYR A 105 1.28 -13.08 15.76
N GLY A 106 2.54 -12.82 15.37
CA GLY A 106 3.68 -12.90 16.28
C GLY A 106 3.56 -11.91 17.44
N VAL A 107 3.22 -10.66 17.18
CA VAL A 107 2.98 -9.64 18.21
C VAL A 107 1.83 -10.08 19.15
N TYR A 108 0.75 -10.59 18.57
CA TYR A 108 -0.39 -11.11 19.33
C TYR A 108 -0.02 -12.26 20.26
N LEU A 109 0.83 -13.19 19.81
CA LEU A 109 1.24 -14.34 20.60
C LEU A 109 2.19 -13.97 21.74
N ILE A 110 3.16 -13.09 21.48
CA ILE A 110 4.22 -12.76 22.46
C ILE A 110 3.91 -11.53 23.31
N HIS A 111 2.88 -10.76 22.96
CA HIS A 111 2.51 -9.50 23.65
C HIS A 111 3.67 -8.49 23.72
N ASP A 112 4.49 -8.44 22.67
CA ASP A 112 5.62 -7.54 22.57
C ASP A 112 5.67 -6.87 21.21
N LEU A 113 5.97 -5.57 21.18
CA LEU A 113 6.05 -4.75 19.99
C LEU A 113 7.22 -3.78 20.14
N SER A 114 8.37 -4.15 19.60
CA SER A 114 9.53 -3.24 19.54
C SER A 114 9.30 -2.10 18.56
N GLN A 115 10.04 -0.99 18.71
CA GLN A 115 10.02 0.10 17.76
C GLN A 115 10.39 -0.36 16.35
N LYS A 116 11.38 -1.25 16.23
CA LYS A 116 11.79 -1.85 14.96
C LYS A 116 10.64 -2.62 14.29
N THR A 117 9.90 -3.42 15.07
CA THR A 117 8.76 -4.18 14.55
C THR A 117 7.65 -3.23 14.11
N GLN A 118 7.36 -2.20 14.89
CA GLN A 118 6.36 -1.19 14.52
C GLN A 118 6.77 -0.45 13.24
N ASP A 119 8.02 -0.06 13.09
CA ASP A 119 8.52 0.59 11.88
C ASP A 119 8.40 -0.35 10.66
N THR A 120 8.67 -1.64 10.86
CA THR A 120 8.48 -2.65 9.83
C THR A 120 7.02 -2.75 9.41
N ILE A 121 6.08 -2.81 10.36
CA ILE A 121 4.64 -2.82 10.08
C ILE A 121 4.23 -1.60 9.27
N VAL A 122 4.63 -0.40 9.69
CA VAL A 122 4.29 0.86 9.01
C VAL A 122 4.84 0.89 7.58
N SER A 123 6.00 0.31 7.33
CA SER A 123 6.61 0.26 5.99
C SER A 123 5.75 -0.49 4.97
N TYR A 124 4.88 -1.40 5.39
CA TYR A 124 3.97 -2.10 4.49
C TYR A 124 2.96 -1.16 3.82
N GLY A 125 2.61 -0.04 4.44
CA GLY A 125 1.74 0.97 3.85
C GLY A 125 2.31 1.54 2.55
N GLU A 126 3.54 1.98 2.57
CA GLU A 126 4.24 2.49 1.38
C GLU A 126 4.51 1.39 0.36
N ARG A 127 4.88 0.20 0.81
CA ARG A 127 5.13 -0.95 -0.08
C ARG A 127 3.86 -1.35 -0.85
N LEU A 128 2.73 -1.42 -0.17
CA LEU A 128 1.43 -1.71 -0.79
C LEU A 128 1.03 -0.61 -1.79
N SER A 129 1.20 0.65 -1.41
CA SER A 129 0.89 1.80 -2.26
C SER A 129 1.75 1.81 -3.52
N SER A 130 3.07 1.65 -3.40
CA SER A 130 3.98 1.68 -4.54
C SER A 130 3.69 0.56 -5.54
N ARG A 131 3.34 -0.63 -5.08
CA ARG A 131 2.97 -1.74 -5.97
C ARG A 131 1.67 -1.46 -6.74
N SER A 132 0.67 -0.91 -6.06
CA SER A 132 -0.59 -0.53 -6.70
C SER A 132 -0.40 0.57 -7.75
N GLU A 133 0.41 1.59 -7.46
CA GLU A 133 0.72 2.70 -8.37
C GLU A 133 1.52 2.23 -9.59
N GLU A 134 2.50 1.36 -9.40
CA GLU A 134 3.33 0.80 -10.47
C GLU A 134 2.48 0.13 -11.55
N HIS A 135 1.48 -0.66 -11.16
CA HIS A 135 0.59 -1.35 -12.09
C HIS A 135 -0.54 -0.47 -12.65
N THR A 136 -0.79 0.69 -12.04
CA THR A 136 -1.79 1.64 -12.53
C THR A 136 -1.28 2.44 -13.72
N SER A 137 0.04 2.65 -13.82
CA SER A 137 0.67 3.39 -14.93
C SER A 137 0.83 2.48 -16.16
N GLU A 138 0.39 2.98 -17.32
CA GLU A 138 0.60 2.33 -18.62
C GLU A 138 2.02 2.56 -19.18
N LEU A 139 2.84 3.34 -18.51
CA LEU A 139 4.20 3.64 -18.91
C LEU A 139 5.18 2.63 -18.35
N GLN A 140 6.05 2.10 -19.21
CA GLN A 140 7.03 1.07 -18.83
C GLN A 140 8.20 1.57 -18.00
N SER A 141 8.31 2.85 -17.63
CA SER A 141 9.56 3.38 -17.09
C SER A 141 9.51 4.45 -16.01
N PRO A 142 8.44 4.76 -15.28
CA PRO A 142 8.64 5.52 -14.05
C PRO A 142 9.26 4.60 -12.99
N LEU A 143 10.35 5.04 -12.36
CA LEU A 143 10.84 4.41 -11.14
C LEU A 143 9.94 4.84 -10.00
N ILE A 144 9.23 3.90 -9.37
CA ILE A 144 8.33 4.16 -8.24
C ILE A 144 9.00 3.66 -6.96
N ILE A 145 9.15 4.56 -6.03
CA ILE A 145 9.75 4.29 -4.71
C ILE A 145 8.72 4.52 -3.61
#